data_32fb81cb8272ff0810852983717fe43f
#
_entry.id   32fb81cb8272ff0810852983717fe43f
#
_cell.length_a   1.000
_cell.length_b   1.000
_cell.length_c   1.000
_cell.angle_alpha   90.00
_cell.angle_beta   90.00
_cell.angle_gamma   90.00
#
_symmetry.space_group_name_H-M   'P 1'
#
loop_
_entity.id
_entity.type
_entity.pdbx_description
1 polymer ?
#
loop_
_entity_poly.entity_id
_entity_poly.type
_entity_poly.pdbx_seq_one_letter_code
_entity_poly.pdbx_strand_id
1 'polypeptide(L)'
;MKLLRYGVPGHEKPGTLDASGTLRDLSGHVADLSGAALDPDKLAELESLDLAGLPAVAGNQRLGPCVAGTGKFICIGLNYSDHAAETGAKVPSEPIIFMKATSAIVGPNDDLLIPRGSTKTDWEVELGVVIGRKAKYVSEAEALDYVAGYCVVHDVSERAFQIERQGQWTKGKSCDTFGPTGPWLVTKDEVPDPQNLPMWLKVNGETMQNGSSKTMVYGVAHLVSYLSQFMSLQPGDIISTGTPPGVGMGMKPPRYLKAGDVVELGIEGLGSQKQSVRADD
;
A
#
# COMPACT_ATOMS: atom_id res chain seq x y z
N MET A 1 1.90 -1.77 16.91
CA MET A 1 3.33 -2.07 16.62
C MET A 1 3.67 -1.87 15.15
N LYS A 2 4.98 -1.79 14.77
CA LYS A 2 5.44 -1.65 13.37
C LYS A 2 6.11 -2.93 12.92
N LEU A 3 5.41 -3.71 12.11
CA LEU A 3 5.87 -5.00 11.58
C LEU A 3 6.44 -4.83 10.17
N LEU A 4 7.57 -5.43 9.89
CA LEU A 4 8.27 -5.30 8.62
C LEU A 4 8.92 -6.62 8.19
N ARG A 5 9.29 -6.70 6.92
CA ARG A 5 10.09 -7.81 6.39
C ARG A 5 11.41 -7.26 5.87
N TYR A 6 12.51 -7.91 6.23
CA TYR A 6 13.85 -7.43 5.89
C TYR A 6 14.71 -8.54 5.29
N GLY A 7 15.64 -8.16 4.45
CA GLY A 7 16.58 -9.09 3.79
C GLY A 7 16.51 -9.06 2.26
N VAL A 8 17.14 -10.04 1.64
CA VAL A 8 17.19 -10.14 0.17
C VAL A 8 15.84 -10.58 -0.40
N PRO A 9 15.49 -10.16 -1.63
CA PRO A 9 14.23 -10.55 -2.26
C PRO A 9 13.99 -12.06 -2.26
N GLY A 10 12.78 -12.47 -1.85
CA GLY A 10 12.37 -13.89 -1.76
C GLY A 10 12.90 -14.65 -0.54
N HIS A 11 13.72 -14.03 0.28
CA HIS A 11 14.27 -14.61 1.52
C HIS A 11 14.18 -13.64 2.71
N GLU A 12 13.19 -12.76 2.65
CA GLU A 12 12.94 -11.82 3.74
C GLU A 12 12.53 -12.54 5.01
N LYS A 13 12.88 -11.94 6.14
CA LYS A 13 12.52 -12.40 7.49
C LYS A 13 11.55 -11.41 8.15
N PRO A 14 10.67 -11.89 9.03
CA PRO A 14 9.81 -11.01 9.81
C PRO A 14 10.61 -10.25 10.88
N GLY A 15 10.27 -9.00 11.08
CA GLY A 15 10.87 -8.14 12.08
C GLY A 15 9.89 -7.09 12.60
N THR A 16 10.32 -6.38 13.63
CA THR A 16 9.60 -5.25 14.21
C THR A 16 10.56 -4.15 14.63
N LEU A 17 10.05 -2.93 14.81
CA LEU A 17 10.82 -1.86 15.43
C LEU A 17 10.49 -1.78 16.91
N ASP A 18 11.51 -1.77 17.78
CA ASP A 18 11.32 -1.48 19.19
C ASP A 18 11.15 0.04 19.44
N ALA A 19 10.92 0.44 20.68
CA ALA A 19 10.69 1.84 21.06
C ALA A 19 11.87 2.77 20.74
N SER A 20 13.09 2.23 20.57
CA SER A 20 14.26 2.99 20.15
C SER A 20 14.40 3.12 18.62
N GLY A 21 13.52 2.45 17.85
CA GLY A 21 13.62 2.32 16.40
C GLY A 21 14.61 1.25 15.92
N THR A 22 15.11 0.42 16.83
CA THR A 22 16.00 -0.70 16.46
C THR A 22 15.19 -1.84 15.85
N LEU A 23 15.65 -2.34 14.69
CA LEU A 23 15.08 -3.52 14.05
C LEU A 23 15.35 -4.77 14.88
N ARG A 24 14.30 -5.50 15.20
CA ARG A 24 14.32 -6.74 15.98
C ARG A 24 13.81 -7.90 15.13
N ASP A 25 14.50 -9.06 15.22
CA ASP A 25 14.13 -10.28 14.50
C ASP A 25 12.96 -10.99 15.22
N LEU A 26 11.87 -11.26 14.48
CA LEU A 26 10.69 -11.99 14.94
C LEU A 26 10.67 -13.46 14.50
N SER A 27 11.70 -13.97 13.81
CA SER A 27 11.73 -15.34 13.25
C SER A 27 11.57 -16.44 14.30
N GLY A 28 11.86 -16.15 15.58
CA GLY A 28 11.61 -17.08 16.67
C GLY A 28 10.14 -17.20 17.13
N HIS A 29 9.27 -16.29 16.64
CA HIS A 29 7.87 -16.20 17.05
C HIS A 29 6.88 -16.44 15.92
N VAL A 30 7.23 -16.02 14.69
CA VAL A 30 6.45 -16.25 13.46
C VAL A 30 7.39 -16.61 12.32
N ALA A 31 6.93 -17.48 11.43
CA ALA A 31 7.71 -17.88 10.26
C ALA A 31 7.83 -16.73 9.23
N ASP A 32 6.75 -15.97 9.04
CA ASP A 32 6.69 -14.78 8.20
C ASP A 32 5.43 -13.95 8.55
N LEU A 33 5.35 -12.71 8.06
CA LEU A 33 4.18 -11.84 8.20
C LEU A 33 3.13 -12.18 7.12
N SER A 34 2.48 -13.32 7.27
CA SER A 34 1.51 -13.88 6.32
C SER A 34 0.45 -14.74 7.01
N GLY A 35 -0.68 -14.94 6.35
CA GLY A 35 -1.73 -15.84 6.81
C GLY A 35 -2.12 -15.62 8.27
N ALA A 36 -2.07 -16.69 9.08
CA ALA A 36 -2.48 -16.64 10.49
C ALA A 36 -1.61 -15.72 11.38
N ALA A 37 -0.39 -15.36 10.96
CA ALA A 37 0.45 -14.41 11.70
C ALA A 37 -0.13 -12.98 11.69
N LEU A 38 -1.04 -12.68 10.75
CA LEU A 38 -1.71 -11.39 10.62
C LEU A 38 -3.04 -11.31 11.38
N ASP A 39 -3.50 -12.43 11.99
CA ASP A 39 -4.72 -12.42 12.78
C ASP A 39 -4.59 -11.41 13.94
N PRO A 40 -5.57 -10.54 14.19
CA PRO A 40 -5.51 -9.54 15.26
C PRO A 40 -5.19 -10.12 16.64
N ASP A 41 -5.64 -11.34 16.98
CA ASP A 41 -5.30 -11.97 18.25
C ASP A 41 -3.82 -12.38 18.28
N LYS A 42 -3.27 -12.86 17.15
CA LYS A 42 -1.84 -13.16 17.03
C LYS A 42 -0.97 -11.91 17.07
N LEU A 43 -1.44 -10.81 16.48
CA LEU A 43 -0.75 -9.52 16.56
C LEU A 43 -0.70 -9.00 17.99
N ALA A 44 -1.78 -9.14 18.76
CA ALA A 44 -1.82 -8.79 20.19
C ALA A 44 -0.84 -9.65 21.02
N GLU A 45 -0.68 -10.94 20.70
CA GLU A 45 0.37 -11.78 21.32
C GLU A 45 1.78 -11.25 21.03
N LEU A 46 2.06 -10.89 19.76
CA LEU A 46 3.36 -10.33 19.38
C LEU A 46 3.64 -8.98 20.06
N GLU A 47 2.63 -8.15 20.23
CA GLU A 47 2.74 -6.86 20.92
C GLU A 47 3.07 -7.02 22.40
N SER A 48 2.66 -8.14 23.03
CA SER A 48 2.95 -8.44 24.44
C SER A 48 4.41 -8.85 24.69
N LEU A 49 5.22 -9.07 23.64
CA LEU A 49 6.62 -9.45 23.76
C LEU A 49 7.49 -8.32 24.32
N ASP A 50 8.51 -8.65 25.08
CA ASP A 50 9.62 -7.73 25.35
C ASP A 50 10.46 -7.52 24.09
N LEU A 51 10.06 -6.54 23.27
CA LEU A 51 10.71 -6.26 22.00
C LEU A 51 12.20 -5.90 22.17
N ALA A 52 12.58 -5.26 23.27
CA ALA A 52 13.97 -4.88 23.51
C ALA A 52 14.87 -6.11 23.76
N GLY A 53 14.27 -7.19 24.29
CA GLY A 53 14.96 -8.49 24.52
C GLY A 53 15.13 -9.34 23.26
N LEU A 54 14.45 -9.02 22.14
CA LEU A 54 14.57 -9.76 20.89
C LEU A 54 15.93 -9.51 20.20
N PRO A 55 16.45 -10.46 19.38
CA PRO A 55 17.71 -10.29 18.66
C PRO A 55 17.70 -9.02 17.80
N ALA A 56 18.67 -8.14 18.00
CA ALA A 56 18.86 -6.96 17.18
C ALA A 56 19.42 -7.34 15.80
N VAL A 57 18.85 -6.76 14.74
CA VAL A 57 19.34 -6.94 13.37
C VAL A 57 20.32 -5.84 13.03
N ALA A 58 21.57 -6.22 12.74
CA ALA A 58 22.63 -5.27 12.45
C ALA A 58 22.58 -4.72 11.02
N GLY A 59 23.09 -3.51 10.84
CA GLY A 59 23.28 -2.87 9.54
C GLY A 59 22.00 -2.30 8.94
N ASN A 60 22.16 -1.65 7.79
CA ASN A 60 21.04 -1.11 7.01
C ASN A 60 20.50 -2.22 6.09
N GLN A 61 19.44 -2.88 6.52
CA GLN A 61 18.80 -3.97 5.76
C GLN A 61 17.86 -3.42 4.70
N ARG A 62 17.80 -4.09 3.52
CA ARG A 62 16.71 -3.86 2.58
C ARG A 62 15.40 -4.26 3.26
N LEU A 63 14.37 -3.44 3.09
CA LEU A 63 13.02 -3.77 3.48
C LEU A 63 12.30 -4.39 2.27
N GLY A 64 11.68 -5.55 2.49
CA GLY A 64 10.78 -6.17 1.54
C GLY A 64 9.36 -5.61 1.66
N PRO A 65 8.40 -6.10 0.85
CA PRO A 65 6.98 -5.84 1.07
C PRO A 65 6.62 -6.18 2.51
N CYS A 66 5.86 -5.31 3.18
CA CYS A 66 5.59 -5.48 4.62
C CYS A 66 4.73 -6.72 4.96
N VAL A 67 4.07 -7.32 3.95
CA VAL A 67 3.28 -8.55 4.07
C VAL A 67 3.74 -9.55 3.02
N ALA A 68 3.84 -10.81 3.40
CA ALA A 68 4.15 -11.93 2.51
C ALA A 68 2.89 -12.68 2.07
N GLY A 69 2.97 -13.36 0.93
CA GLY A 69 1.93 -14.27 0.47
C GLY A 69 0.59 -13.59 0.17
N THR A 70 0.61 -12.32 -0.24
CA THR A 70 -0.59 -11.58 -0.65
C THR A 70 -1.33 -12.33 -1.74
N GLY A 71 -2.58 -12.73 -1.45
CA GLY A 71 -3.43 -13.45 -2.40
C GLY A 71 -4.11 -12.52 -3.39
N LYS A 72 -4.60 -11.37 -2.91
CA LYS A 72 -5.26 -10.35 -3.73
C LYS A 72 -4.70 -8.97 -3.40
N PHE A 73 -4.38 -8.20 -4.43
CA PHE A 73 -4.09 -6.78 -4.34
C PHE A 73 -5.25 -6.03 -5.00
N ILE A 74 -6.22 -5.65 -4.18
CA ILE A 74 -7.48 -5.02 -4.59
C ILE A 74 -7.30 -3.52 -4.51
N CYS A 75 -7.72 -2.79 -5.55
CA CYS A 75 -7.59 -1.34 -5.62
C CYS A 75 -8.95 -0.68 -5.86
N ILE A 76 -9.10 0.54 -5.36
CA ILE A 76 -10.34 1.33 -5.47
C ILE A 76 -10.06 2.59 -6.30
N GLY A 77 -10.75 2.70 -7.43
CA GLY A 77 -10.65 3.85 -8.33
C GLY A 77 -11.54 5.03 -7.91
N LEU A 78 -11.07 6.26 -8.12
CA LEU A 78 -11.81 7.51 -7.95
C LEU A 78 -12.46 7.66 -6.54
N ASN A 79 -11.75 7.26 -5.52
CA ASN A 79 -12.27 7.23 -4.14
C ASN A 79 -12.00 8.50 -3.32
N TYR A 80 -11.50 9.57 -3.94
CA TYR A 80 -11.27 10.85 -3.26
C TYR A 80 -12.09 11.94 -3.95
N SER A 81 -12.92 12.66 -3.18
CA SER A 81 -13.85 13.66 -3.70
C SER A 81 -13.16 14.84 -4.39
N ASP A 82 -12.02 15.27 -3.85
CA ASP A 82 -11.16 16.32 -4.40
C ASP A 82 -10.43 15.86 -5.66
N HIS A 83 -9.98 14.60 -5.73
CA HIS A 83 -9.40 14.01 -6.93
C HIS A 83 -10.43 13.87 -8.07
N ALA A 84 -11.65 13.47 -7.77
CA ALA A 84 -12.74 13.45 -8.75
C ALA A 84 -12.99 14.86 -9.33
N ALA A 85 -12.97 15.90 -8.48
CA ALA A 85 -13.11 17.29 -8.92
C ALA A 85 -11.94 17.75 -9.82
N GLU A 86 -10.69 17.37 -9.49
CA GLU A 86 -9.49 17.68 -10.30
C GLU A 86 -9.59 17.12 -11.73
N THR A 87 -10.01 15.87 -11.85
CA THR A 87 -10.10 15.17 -13.13
C THR A 87 -11.41 15.44 -13.90
N GLY A 88 -12.36 16.15 -13.30
CA GLY A 88 -13.69 16.39 -13.85
C GLY A 88 -14.56 15.13 -13.91
N ALA A 89 -14.18 14.07 -13.18
CA ALA A 89 -14.92 12.83 -13.08
C ALA A 89 -16.10 12.98 -12.09
N LYS A 90 -17.20 12.28 -12.35
CA LYS A 90 -18.26 12.17 -11.36
C LYS A 90 -17.81 11.19 -10.26
N VAL A 91 -18.11 11.53 -9.01
CA VAL A 91 -17.98 10.59 -7.89
C VAL A 91 -18.82 9.37 -8.23
N PRO A 92 -18.23 8.14 -8.23
CA PRO A 92 -18.98 6.92 -8.52
C PRO A 92 -20.07 6.67 -7.46
N SER A 93 -21.21 6.09 -7.89
CA SER A 93 -22.30 5.72 -6.97
C SER A 93 -21.99 4.49 -6.09
N GLU A 94 -20.91 3.77 -6.43
CA GLU A 94 -20.34 2.64 -5.69
C GLU A 94 -18.84 2.53 -5.96
N PRO A 95 -18.06 1.86 -5.10
CA PRO A 95 -16.62 1.70 -5.30
C PRO A 95 -16.26 1.05 -6.64
N ILE A 96 -15.39 1.68 -7.42
CA ILE A 96 -14.82 1.07 -8.63
C ILE A 96 -13.69 0.13 -8.20
N ILE A 97 -13.87 -1.16 -8.45
CA ILE A 97 -12.91 -2.20 -8.06
C ILE A 97 -12.04 -2.57 -9.26
N PHE A 98 -10.72 -2.62 -9.05
CA PHE A 98 -9.79 -3.23 -9.96
C PHE A 98 -8.68 -3.98 -9.18
N MET A 99 -7.83 -4.70 -9.89
CA MET A 99 -6.79 -5.52 -9.28
C MET A 99 -5.43 -5.15 -9.84
N LYS A 100 -4.42 -5.21 -8.97
CA LYS A 100 -3.02 -5.36 -9.41
C LYS A 100 -2.63 -6.84 -9.33
N ALA A 101 -1.84 -7.31 -10.30
CA ALA A 101 -1.19 -8.61 -10.16
C ALA A 101 -0.27 -8.60 -8.92
N THR A 102 -0.25 -9.68 -8.17
CA THR A 102 0.62 -9.77 -6.98
C THR A 102 2.10 -9.76 -7.32
N SER A 103 2.47 -10.07 -8.57
CA SER A 103 3.83 -9.90 -9.10
C SER A 103 4.30 -8.45 -9.18
N ALA A 104 3.38 -7.47 -9.11
CA ALA A 104 3.73 -6.05 -9.05
C ALA A 104 4.26 -5.63 -7.67
N ILE A 105 4.03 -6.44 -6.62
CA ILE A 105 4.40 -6.10 -5.23
C ILE A 105 5.92 -6.16 -5.06
N VAL A 106 6.48 -5.07 -4.56
CA VAL A 106 7.90 -4.93 -4.21
C VAL A 106 8.07 -4.20 -2.89
N GLY A 107 9.28 -4.19 -2.37
CA GLY A 107 9.62 -3.45 -1.15
C GLY A 107 9.47 -1.93 -1.31
N PRO A 108 9.36 -1.20 -0.19
CA PRO A 108 9.06 0.25 -0.20
C PRO A 108 10.14 1.09 -0.86
N ASN A 109 11.37 0.59 -0.93
CA ASN A 109 12.52 1.32 -1.46
C ASN A 109 13.19 0.59 -2.63
N ASP A 110 12.52 -0.40 -3.22
CA ASP A 110 12.98 -1.05 -4.45
C ASP A 110 12.81 -0.12 -5.65
N ASP A 111 13.61 -0.32 -6.69
CA ASP A 111 13.54 0.50 -7.90
C ASP A 111 12.19 0.31 -8.62
N LEU A 112 11.66 1.40 -9.21
CA LEU A 112 10.53 1.36 -10.12
C LEU A 112 11.04 1.18 -11.55
N LEU A 113 10.51 0.17 -12.25
CA LEU A 113 10.87 -0.12 -13.62
C LEU A 113 9.81 0.42 -14.59
N ILE A 114 10.18 1.36 -15.45
CA ILE A 114 9.31 1.86 -16.52
C ILE A 114 9.18 0.74 -17.58
N PRO A 115 7.97 0.22 -17.84
CA PRO A 115 7.78 -0.87 -18.78
C PRO A 115 8.22 -0.49 -20.20
N ARG A 116 8.66 -1.47 -20.99
CA ARG A 116 9.02 -1.27 -22.40
C ARG A 116 7.86 -0.67 -23.19
N GLY A 117 8.14 0.38 -23.94
CA GLY A 117 7.14 1.12 -24.72
C GLY A 117 6.20 1.98 -23.88
N SER A 118 6.44 2.12 -22.58
CA SER A 118 5.73 3.06 -21.72
C SER A 118 6.20 4.50 -21.95
N THR A 119 5.25 5.42 -21.89
CA THR A 119 5.50 6.88 -21.96
C THR A 119 4.67 7.66 -20.97
N LYS A 120 3.82 6.99 -20.19
CA LYS A 120 2.84 7.64 -19.31
C LYS A 120 2.78 7.00 -17.93
N THR A 121 3.96 6.60 -17.38
CA THR A 121 4.07 6.09 -16.02
C THR A 121 3.82 7.21 -15.02
N ASP A 122 2.86 7.01 -14.14
CA ASP A 122 2.33 7.99 -13.18
C ASP A 122 2.39 7.47 -11.75
N TRP A 123 2.27 8.34 -10.78
CA TRP A 123 2.39 8.11 -9.34
C TRP A 123 1.05 8.27 -8.63
N GLU A 124 0.86 7.50 -7.55
CA GLU A 124 -0.32 7.58 -6.67
C GLU A 124 0.05 7.14 -5.26
N VAL A 125 0.07 8.04 -4.26
CA VAL A 125 0.17 7.65 -2.85
C VAL A 125 -1.19 7.19 -2.36
N GLU A 126 -1.23 6.01 -1.71
CA GLU A 126 -2.48 5.41 -1.24
C GLU A 126 -2.34 4.80 0.16
N LEU A 127 -3.42 4.84 0.93
CA LEU A 127 -3.54 4.06 2.16
C LEU A 127 -3.80 2.60 1.79
N GLY A 128 -2.92 1.71 2.22
CA GLY A 128 -3.09 0.27 2.14
C GLY A 128 -3.73 -0.28 3.42
N VAL A 129 -4.78 -1.09 3.26
CA VAL A 129 -5.44 -1.81 4.34
C VAL A 129 -5.10 -3.28 4.22
N VAL A 130 -4.52 -3.87 5.25
CA VAL A 130 -4.14 -5.29 5.28
C VAL A 130 -5.20 -6.08 6.04
N ILE A 131 -5.74 -7.11 5.41
CA ILE A 131 -6.73 -8.00 6.00
C ILE A 131 -6.02 -8.99 6.94
N GLY A 132 -6.54 -9.14 8.17
CA GLY A 132 -6.02 -10.03 9.20
C GLY A 132 -6.84 -11.32 9.36
N ARG A 133 -8.15 -11.25 9.12
CA ARG A 133 -9.09 -12.38 9.22
C ARG A 133 -9.89 -12.56 7.94
N LYS A 134 -10.30 -13.80 7.66
CA LYS A 134 -11.20 -14.07 6.54
C LYS A 134 -12.51 -13.29 6.71
N ALA A 135 -12.80 -12.35 5.80
CA ALA A 135 -14.01 -11.56 5.76
C ALA A 135 -14.91 -12.00 4.59
N LYS A 136 -16.16 -12.33 4.87
CA LYS A 136 -17.19 -12.68 3.88
C LYS A 136 -18.55 -12.25 4.42
N TYR A 137 -19.25 -11.41 3.65
CA TYR A 137 -20.54 -10.85 4.03
C TYR A 137 -20.53 -10.10 5.37
N VAL A 138 -19.44 -9.37 5.62
CA VAL A 138 -19.23 -8.62 6.86
C VAL A 138 -20.03 -7.32 6.82
N SER A 139 -20.65 -6.95 7.94
CA SER A 139 -21.28 -5.65 8.09
C SER A 139 -20.23 -4.52 8.20
N GLU A 140 -20.62 -3.30 7.85
CA GLU A 140 -19.71 -2.14 7.99
C GLU A 140 -19.32 -1.89 9.45
N ALA A 141 -20.22 -2.16 10.40
CA ALA A 141 -19.95 -2.01 11.83
C ALA A 141 -18.86 -2.95 12.37
N GLU A 142 -18.73 -4.15 11.76
CA GLU A 142 -17.76 -5.17 12.16
C GLU A 142 -16.48 -5.15 11.30
N ALA A 143 -16.48 -4.39 10.19
CA ALA A 143 -15.46 -4.48 9.15
C ALA A 143 -14.02 -4.28 9.65
N LEU A 144 -13.81 -3.35 10.59
CA LEU A 144 -12.48 -3.07 11.14
C LEU A 144 -11.95 -4.19 12.06
N ASP A 145 -12.77 -5.13 12.53
CA ASP A 145 -12.31 -6.29 13.29
C ASP A 145 -11.57 -7.31 12.42
N TYR A 146 -11.72 -7.20 11.11
CA TYR A 146 -11.05 -8.05 10.12
C TYR A 146 -9.74 -7.45 9.59
N VAL A 147 -9.38 -6.24 10.03
CA VAL A 147 -8.18 -5.52 9.60
C VAL A 147 -7.02 -5.83 10.56
N ALA A 148 -5.87 -6.23 10.00
CA ALA A 148 -4.61 -6.39 10.72
C ALA A 148 -3.96 -5.03 11.03
N GLY A 149 -3.98 -4.14 10.05
CA GLY A 149 -3.37 -2.81 10.13
C GLY A 149 -3.27 -2.13 8.77
N TYR A 150 -2.39 -1.14 8.71
CA TYR A 150 -2.27 -0.21 7.59
C TYR A 150 -0.82 -0.07 7.13
N CYS A 151 -0.63 0.23 5.86
CA CYS A 151 0.69 0.53 5.28
C CYS A 151 0.58 1.62 4.22
N VAL A 152 1.72 2.13 3.76
CA VAL A 152 1.77 2.99 2.57
C VAL A 152 1.82 2.10 1.33
N VAL A 153 1.03 2.44 0.32
CA VAL A 153 1.05 1.83 -1.01
C VAL A 153 1.41 2.89 -2.05
N HIS A 154 2.23 2.52 -3.03
CA HIS A 154 2.43 3.31 -4.24
C HIS A 154 1.72 2.59 -5.40
N ASP A 155 0.51 3.06 -5.77
CA ASP A 155 -0.25 2.48 -6.89
C ASP A 155 0.24 3.05 -8.24
N VAL A 156 1.48 2.68 -8.62
CA VAL A 156 2.09 3.12 -9.87
C VAL A 156 1.25 2.68 -11.06
N SER A 157 1.09 3.57 -12.03
CA SER A 157 0.14 3.41 -13.13
C SER A 157 0.78 3.76 -14.48
N GLU A 158 0.75 2.84 -15.45
CA GLU A 158 1.03 3.21 -16.84
C GLU A 158 -0.29 3.60 -17.51
N ARG A 159 -0.53 4.91 -17.65
CA ARG A 159 -1.82 5.45 -18.10
C ARG A 159 -2.20 5.04 -19.51
N ALA A 160 -1.23 4.91 -20.42
CA ALA A 160 -1.53 4.44 -21.79
C ALA A 160 -2.03 2.99 -21.78
N PHE A 161 -1.43 2.11 -20.94
CA PHE A 161 -1.89 0.73 -20.84
C PHE A 161 -3.23 0.64 -20.11
N GLN A 162 -3.44 1.48 -19.09
CA GLN A 162 -4.67 1.54 -18.31
C GLN A 162 -5.87 1.98 -19.13
N ILE A 163 -5.74 3.06 -19.91
CA ILE A 163 -6.89 3.77 -20.49
C ILE A 163 -6.98 3.54 -22.01
N GLU A 164 -5.84 3.60 -22.73
CA GLU A 164 -5.83 3.64 -24.20
C GLU A 164 -5.90 2.22 -24.82
N ARG A 165 -5.84 1.17 -24.01
CA ARG A 165 -5.91 -0.23 -24.44
C ARG A 165 -7.20 -0.90 -23.96
N GLN A 166 -8.35 -0.45 -24.48
CA GLN A 166 -9.70 -0.97 -24.21
C GLN A 166 -10.19 -0.72 -22.76
N GLY A 167 -9.59 0.23 -22.04
CA GLY A 167 -10.04 0.60 -20.69
C GLY A 167 -9.91 -0.52 -19.63
N GLN A 168 -9.09 -1.53 -19.87
CA GLN A 168 -8.81 -2.59 -18.89
C GLN A 168 -7.66 -2.14 -17.98
N TRP A 169 -8.00 -1.57 -16.85
CA TRP A 169 -7.06 -0.91 -15.93
C TRP A 169 -5.93 -1.81 -15.46
N THR A 170 -6.21 -3.09 -15.23
CA THR A 170 -5.23 -4.06 -14.77
C THR A 170 -3.94 -4.07 -15.61
N LYS A 171 -4.02 -3.83 -16.92
CA LYS A 171 -2.83 -3.77 -17.80
C LYS A 171 -1.84 -2.67 -17.42
N GLY A 172 -2.36 -1.50 -17.01
CA GLY A 172 -1.53 -0.37 -16.60
C GLY A 172 -1.20 -0.33 -15.12
N LYS A 173 -1.85 -1.18 -14.33
CA LYS A 173 -1.70 -1.26 -12.88
C LYS A 173 -0.84 -2.44 -12.42
N SER A 174 -0.57 -3.42 -13.29
CA SER A 174 0.05 -4.70 -12.93
C SER A 174 1.44 -4.92 -13.53
N CYS A 175 2.09 -3.88 -14.06
CA CYS A 175 3.49 -4.00 -14.48
C CYS A 175 4.35 -4.32 -13.24
N ASP A 176 5.43 -5.07 -13.45
CA ASP A 176 6.35 -5.43 -12.38
C ASP A 176 6.87 -4.17 -11.68
N THR A 177 7.07 -4.23 -10.37
CA THR A 177 7.43 -3.13 -9.48
C THR A 177 6.38 -2.03 -9.26
N PHE A 178 5.17 -2.14 -9.82
CA PHE A 178 4.13 -1.11 -9.75
C PHE A 178 3.30 -1.12 -8.46
N GLY A 179 3.69 -1.91 -7.47
CA GLY A 179 3.01 -2.04 -6.18
C GLY A 179 3.96 -2.03 -4.98
N PRO A 180 4.82 -1.00 -4.80
CA PRO A 180 5.61 -0.87 -3.58
C PRO A 180 4.70 -0.80 -2.35
N THR A 181 4.96 -1.63 -1.32
CA THR A 181 4.19 -1.70 -0.07
C THR A 181 5.09 -1.66 1.16
N GLY A 182 4.72 -0.87 2.15
CA GLY A 182 5.50 -0.68 3.38
C GLY A 182 5.77 0.80 3.67
N PRO A 183 6.77 1.15 4.49
CA PRO A 183 7.93 0.36 4.92
C PRO A 183 7.59 -0.73 5.94
N TRP A 184 6.47 -0.62 6.62
CA TRP A 184 5.96 -1.57 7.61
C TRP A 184 4.44 -1.64 7.58
N LEU A 185 3.91 -2.68 8.16
CA LEU A 185 2.54 -2.78 8.59
C LEU A 185 2.44 -2.16 9.99
N VAL A 186 1.64 -1.10 10.14
CA VAL A 186 1.28 -0.53 11.45
C VAL A 186 0.00 -1.20 11.90
N THR A 187 0.02 -1.86 13.05
CA THR A 187 -1.17 -2.55 13.59
C THR A 187 -2.30 -1.56 13.88
N LYS A 188 -3.55 -2.01 13.75
CA LYS A 188 -4.73 -1.14 13.78
C LYS A 188 -4.89 -0.32 15.08
N ASP A 189 -4.40 -0.85 16.20
CA ASP A 189 -4.41 -0.19 17.51
C ASP A 189 -3.59 1.11 17.54
N GLU A 190 -2.49 1.19 16.74
CA GLU A 190 -1.68 2.41 16.60
C GLU A 190 -2.27 3.42 15.59
N VAL A 191 -3.38 3.09 14.92
CA VAL A 191 -4.06 3.96 13.94
C VAL A 191 -5.52 4.15 14.35
N PRO A 192 -5.79 5.04 15.31
CA PRO A 192 -7.13 5.18 15.88
C PRO A 192 -8.17 5.68 14.88
N ASP A 193 -7.75 6.45 13.87
CA ASP A 193 -8.63 6.96 12.83
C ASP A 193 -7.97 6.88 11.43
N PRO A 194 -8.20 5.80 10.68
CA PRO A 194 -7.66 5.65 9.33
C PRO A 194 -8.28 6.64 8.32
N GLN A 195 -9.36 7.34 8.69
CA GLN A 195 -10.03 8.34 7.86
C GLN A 195 -9.51 9.77 8.08
N ASN A 196 -8.40 9.95 8.81
CA ASN A 196 -7.82 11.26 9.07
C ASN A 196 -6.28 11.24 9.05
N LEU A 197 -5.69 10.62 8.03
CA LEU A 197 -4.25 10.48 7.87
C LEU A 197 -3.75 11.43 6.78
N PRO A 198 -2.90 12.42 7.10
CA PRO A 198 -2.19 13.22 6.11
C PRO A 198 -1.28 12.35 5.25
N MET A 199 -1.27 12.59 3.93
CA MET A 199 -0.49 11.85 2.96
C MET A 199 0.13 12.77 1.93
N TRP A 200 1.33 12.40 1.46
CA TRP A 200 2.09 13.23 0.55
C TRP A 200 2.92 12.39 -0.44
N LEU A 201 3.21 12.98 -1.59
CA LEU A 201 4.14 12.41 -2.56
C LEU A 201 4.96 13.53 -3.22
N LYS A 202 6.25 13.25 -3.45
CA LYS A 202 7.19 14.15 -4.12
C LYS A 202 7.86 13.42 -5.29
N VAL A 203 8.14 14.15 -6.35
CA VAL A 203 8.99 13.69 -7.46
C VAL A 203 10.16 14.66 -7.56
N ASN A 204 11.39 14.14 -7.44
CA ASN A 204 12.63 14.94 -7.42
C ASN A 204 12.61 16.08 -6.38
N GLY A 205 12.02 15.83 -5.22
CA GLY A 205 11.86 16.81 -4.14
C GLY A 205 10.72 17.80 -4.30
N GLU A 206 10.08 17.89 -5.48
CA GLU A 206 8.90 18.73 -5.72
C GLU A 206 7.63 18.02 -5.24
N THR A 207 6.81 18.71 -4.45
CA THR A 207 5.55 18.15 -3.94
C THR A 207 4.52 18.06 -5.06
N MET A 208 4.05 16.82 -5.31
CA MET A 208 3.02 16.51 -6.30
C MET A 208 1.66 16.27 -5.63
N GLN A 209 1.63 15.45 -4.59
CA GLN A 209 0.41 15.18 -3.83
C GLN A 209 0.58 15.65 -2.37
N ASN A 210 -0.45 16.27 -1.85
CA ASN A 210 -0.56 16.68 -0.45
C ASN A 210 -2.04 16.65 -0.08
N GLY A 211 -2.46 15.55 0.53
CA GLY A 211 -3.87 15.27 0.81
C GLY A 211 -4.08 14.56 2.14
N SER A 212 -5.25 14.00 2.32
CA SER A 212 -5.61 13.26 3.53
C SER A 212 -6.66 12.20 3.21
N SER A 213 -6.61 11.05 3.89
CA SER A 213 -7.67 10.04 3.83
C SER A 213 -9.05 10.57 4.26
N LYS A 214 -9.10 11.77 4.85
CA LYS A 214 -10.36 12.45 5.23
C LYS A 214 -11.27 12.75 4.04
N THR A 215 -10.71 12.90 2.83
CA THR A 215 -11.48 13.21 1.61
C THR A 215 -11.90 11.96 0.85
N MET A 216 -11.68 10.75 1.39
CA MET A 216 -12.24 9.52 0.85
C MET A 216 -13.77 9.60 0.75
N VAL A 217 -14.31 9.13 -0.37
CA VAL A 217 -15.76 8.98 -0.59
C VAL A 217 -16.28 7.77 0.17
N TYR A 218 -15.57 6.66 0.06
CA TYR A 218 -15.87 5.40 0.74
C TYR A 218 -14.75 5.10 1.73
N GLY A 219 -15.07 5.14 3.02
CA GLY A 219 -14.10 4.88 4.10
C GLY A 219 -13.70 3.43 4.20
N VAL A 220 -12.67 3.15 4.98
CA VAL A 220 -12.08 1.79 5.14
C VAL A 220 -13.13 0.75 5.54
N ALA A 221 -13.97 1.03 6.55
CA ALA A 221 -14.99 0.09 7.01
C ALA A 221 -16.00 -0.24 5.89
N HIS A 222 -16.45 0.78 5.14
CA HIS A 222 -17.31 0.60 3.98
C HIS A 222 -16.64 -0.28 2.92
N LEU A 223 -15.37 -0.01 2.57
CA LEU A 223 -14.66 -0.77 1.54
C LEU A 223 -14.49 -2.25 1.92
N VAL A 224 -14.12 -2.56 3.16
CA VAL A 224 -14.00 -3.95 3.63
C VAL A 224 -15.36 -4.65 3.58
N SER A 225 -16.42 -4.02 4.08
CA SER A 225 -17.79 -4.55 4.03
C SER A 225 -18.22 -4.78 2.59
N TYR A 226 -18.12 -3.77 1.73
CA TYR A 226 -18.53 -3.82 0.33
C TYR A 226 -17.81 -4.92 -0.46
N LEU A 227 -16.48 -4.99 -0.38
CA LEU A 227 -15.69 -6.01 -1.07
C LEU A 227 -16.03 -7.42 -0.60
N SER A 228 -16.34 -7.59 0.69
CA SER A 228 -16.70 -8.88 1.27
C SER A 228 -18.02 -9.45 0.72
N GLN A 229 -18.85 -8.64 0.06
CA GLN A 229 -20.09 -9.09 -0.58
C GLN A 229 -19.81 -9.89 -1.87
N PHE A 230 -18.76 -9.54 -2.59
CA PHE A 230 -18.43 -10.14 -3.89
C PHE A 230 -17.41 -11.28 -3.78
N MET A 231 -16.46 -11.16 -2.86
CA MET A 231 -15.38 -12.13 -2.68
C MET A 231 -15.03 -12.30 -1.21
N SER A 232 -14.51 -13.46 -0.81
CA SER A 232 -13.89 -13.59 0.51
C SER A 232 -12.54 -12.88 0.53
N LEU A 233 -12.37 -11.92 1.43
CA LEU A 233 -11.07 -11.36 1.74
C LEU A 233 -10.31 -12.34 2.64
N GLN A 234 -9.03 -12.52 2.41
CA GLN A 234 -8.18 -13.48 3.13
C GLN A 234 -7.10 -12.75 3.92
N PRO A 235 -6.57 -13.33 5.00
CA PRO A 235 -5.42 -12.77 5.70
C PRO A 235 -4.25 -12.53 4.74
N GLY A 236 -3.71 -11.30 4.73
CA GLY A 236 -2.65 -10.88 3.82
C GLY A 236 -3.13 -10.25 2.50
N ASP A 237 -4.44 -10.26 2.20
CA ASP A 237 -4.96 -9.43 1.11
C ASP A 237 -4.75 -7.95 1.44
N ILE A 238 -4.43 -7.17 0.41
CA ILE A 238 -4.21 -5.72 0.53
C ILE A 238 -5.32 -5.01 -0.24
N ILE A 239 -5.93 -4.00 0.39
CA ILE A 239 -6.85 -3.07 -0.26
C ILE A 239 -6.15 -1.72 -0.37
N SER A 240 -5.88 -1.26 -1.58
CA SER A 240 -5.38 0.09 -1.90
C SER A 240 -6.56 1.00 -2.13
N THR A 241 -6.69 2.07 -1.32
CA THR A 241 -7.96 2.74 -1.09
C THR A 241 -8.23 3.94 -1.99
N GLY A 242 -7.39 4.16 -3.00
CA GLY A 242 -7.44 5.33 -3.87
C GLY A 242 -6.46 6.42 -3.45
N THR A 243 -6.27 7.40 -4.31
CA THR A 243 -5.26 8.45 -4.19
C THR A 243 -5.88 9.85 -4.13
N PRO A 244 -5.28 10.79 -3.38
CA PRO A 244 -5.68 12.20 -3.39
C PRO A 244 -5.25 12.91 -4.68
N PRO A 245 -5.66 14.19 -4.93
CA PRO A 245 -5.24 14.98 -6.08
C PRO A 245 -3.73 15.13 -6.23
N GLY A 246 -3.27 15.46 -7.44
CA GLY A 246 -1.88 15.74 -7.77
C GLY A 246 -1.18 14.63 -8.55
N VAL A 247 -1.95 13.72 -9.17
CA VAL A 247 -1.41 12.72 -10.10
C VAL A 247 -0.91 13.40 -11.38
N GLY A 248 0.11 12.83 -12.01
CA GLY A 248 0.74 13.41 -13.19
C GLY A 248 -0.20 13.55 -14.38
N MET A 249 -1.13 12.64 -14.58
CA MET A 249 -2.15 12.71 -15.61
C MET A 249 -3.09 13.93 -15.45
N GLY A 250 -3.36 14.35 -14.20
CA GLY A 250 -4.23 15.50 -13.89
C GLY A 250 -3.55 16.86 -14.10
N MET A 251 -2.24 16.91 -14.25
CA MET A 251 -1.49 18.15 -14.43
C MET A 251 -1.71 18.77 -15.81
N LYS A 252 -1.45 20.07 -15.92
CA LYS A 252 -1.59 20.83 -17.20
C LYS A 252 -0.30 21.57 -17.51
N PRO A 253 0.55 21.11 -18.46
CA PRO A 253 0.41 19.84 -19.21
C PRO A 253 0.62 18.60 -18.32
N PRO A 254 0.15 17.40 -18.73
CA PRO A 254 0.41 16.15 -18.02
C PRO A 254 1.92 15.89 -17.87
N ARG A 255 2.30 15.35 -16.72
CA ARG A 255 3.69 14.99 -16.40
C ARG A 255 3.75 13.51 -16.01
N TYR A 256 4.78 12.81 -16.48
CA TYR A 256 4.99 11.39 -16.22
C TYR A 256 6.42 11.12 -15.79
N LEU A 257 6.63 10.02 -15.08
CA LEU A 257 7.93 9.57 -14.59
C LEU A 257 8.86 9.20 -15.75
N LYS A 258 10.14 9.44 -15.54
CA LYS A 258 11.23 9.12 -16.47
C LYS A 258 12.34 8.40 -15.71
N ALA A 259 13.13 7.61 -16.41
CA ALA A 259 14.34 7.02 -15.86
C ALA A 259 15.25 8.13 -15.29
N GLY A 260 15.73 7.95 -14.06
CA GLY A 260 16.50 8.93 -13.31
C GLY A 260 15.67 9.75 -12.31
N ASP A 261 14.34 9.72 -12.39
CA ASP A 261 13.49 10.36 -11.37
C ASP A 261 13.59 9.62 -10.03
N VAL A 262 13.31 10.35 -8.95
CA VAL A 262 13.18 9.82 -7.59
C VAL A 262 11.80 10.16 -7.07
N VAL A 263 11.06 9.15 -6.61
CA VAL A 263 9.74 9.32 -5.98
C VAL A 263 9.87 9.08 -4.48
N GLU A 264 9.36 10.00 -3.69
CA GLU A 264 9.27 9.90 -2.23
C GLU A 264 7.81 10.09 -1.83
N LEU A 265 7.27 9.20 -1.02
CA LEU A 265 5.87 9.28 -0.58
C LEU A 265 5.72 8.77 0.84
N GLY A 266 4.67 9.22 1.52
CA GLY A 266 4.44 8.80 2.89
C GLY A 266 3.06 9.18 3.40
N ILE A 267 2.69 8.53 4.50
CA ILE A 267 1.48 8.78 5.27
C ILE A 267 1.88 8.96 6.72
N GLU A 268 1.33 10.00 7.37
CA GLU A 268 1.64 10.28 8.77
C GLU A 268 1.32 9.08 9.67
N GLY A 269 2.27 8.72 10.55
CA GLY A 269 2.17 7.53 11.41
C GLY A 269 2.53 6.21 10.72
N LEU A 270 2.43 6.11 9.38
CA LEU A 270 2.69 4.86 8.64
C LEU A 270 4.09 4.77 8.01
N GLY A 271 4.86 5.87 8.04
CA GLY A 271 6.20 5.92 7.46
C GLY A 271 6.24 6.43 6.03
N SER A 272 7.37 6.23 5.36
CA SER A 272 7.62 6.71 4.00
C SER A 272 8.38 5.72 3.16
N GLN A 273 8.28 5.89 1.85
CA GLN A 273 8.94 5.11 0.83
C GLN A 273 9.79 6.04 -0.05
N LYS A 274 10.82 5.46 -0.70
CA LYS A 274 11.66 6.18 -1.66
C LYS A 274 12.11 5.23 -2.77
N GLN A 275 11.70 5.49 -4.00
CA GLN A 275 12.05 4.68 -5.15
C GLN A 275 12.88 5.49 -6.16
N SER A 276 13.89 4.83 -6.76
CA SER A 276 14.55 5.34 -7.96
C SER A 276 13.85 4.76 -9.19
N VAL A 277 13.57 5.59 -10.18
CA VAL A 277 12.91 5.19 -11.42
C VAL A 277 13.96 4.78 -12.45
N ARG A 278 13.81 3.60 -13.04
CA ARG A 278 14.72 3.05 -14.06
C ARG A 278 13.94 2.57 -15.28
N ALA A 279 14.61 2.46 -16.41
CA ALA A 279 14.05 1.76 -17.56
C ALA A 279 14.09 0.24 -17.30
N ASP A 280 13.09 -0.49 -17.80
CA ASP A 280 13.10 -1.94 -17.87
C ASP A 280 13.77 -2.36 -19.19
N ASP A 281 15.07 -2.67 -19.12
CA ASP A 281 15.94 -3.00 -20.27
C ASP A 281 15.76 -4.43 -20.80
#